data_1030ec5fe90462599c2aa569ee6c288b
#
_entry.id   1030ec5fe90462599c2aa569ee6c288b
#
_cell.length_a   1.000
_cell.length_b   1.000
_cell.length_c   1.000
_cell.angle_alpha   90.00
_cell.angle_beta   90.00
_cell.angle_gamma   90.00
#
_symmetry.space_group_name_H-M   'P 1'
#
loop_
_entity.id
_entity.type
_entity.pdbx_description
1 polymer ?
#
loop_
_entity_poly.entity_id
_entity_poly.type
_entity_poly.pdbx_seq_one_letter_code
_entity_poly.pdbx_strand_id
1 'polypeptide(L)'
;MGASAYDREGIITGHAMPISKKEIIELFENEKSMCRVFSQREIERRLENINGTGFFLKINNKDIPFDKCLMTSNHILNENYIRKNNNKFKITYKNETKFISINGNRKVFTDEELDYTIIEILEEDKIEQFLEIAQNIDNMLNGNDIFILQYLNSDELLFSSGNIISIEDNIIKHTCSTSQGASGSPIILRHSNNIIGLHFGSDKNRSYNLSTNINSIVNDIIKKEKSISIIIGEIIIKNDDINKEIRIINSYDESFRKRNFSKIIDECKNEKNIKGSCKIEIDGNLIPFQYFYKFQQEGKHIIKYSFSKFLPNINYMFSDCKSLTSLDLSNFKMEKIKNIGGMFYGCNSLISIDLSNFDAKKVNNMGYSICFIDVIP
;
A
#
# COMPACT_ATOMS: atom_id res chain seq x y z
N MET A 1 19.82 9.57 -2.18
CA MET A 1 20.73 9.56 -1.02
C MET A 1 19.84 9.49 0.21
N GLY A 2 19.45 8.35 0.64
CA GLY A 2 18.64 8.19 1.83
C GLY A 2 18.53 6.71 2.09
N ALA A 3 18.84 6.21 3.16
CA ALA A 3 18.61 4.91 3.78
C ALA A 3 19.83 4.34 4.53
N SER A 4 20.88 5.14 4.78
CA SER A 4 22.05 4.63 5.51
C SER A 4 22.21 5.19 6.92
N ALA A 5 21.24 5.96 7.44
CA ALA A 5 21.41 6.64 8.75
C ALA A 5 20.94 5.83 9.96
N TYR A 6 20.18 4.75 9.78
CA TYR A 6 19.51 4.01 10.87
C TYR A 6 19.99 2.58 11.07
N ASP A 7 21.13 2.21 10.51
CA ASP A 7 21.59 0.82 10.40
C ASP A 7 22.12 0.16 11.69
N ARG A 8 22.02 0.79 12.88
CA ARG A 8 22.54 0.17 14.11
C ARG A 8 21.65 0.48 15.30
N GLU A 9 20.92 -0.53 15.72
CA GLU A 9 20.17 -0.52 16.97
C GLU A 9 21.10 -0.49 18.20
N GLY A 10 20.68 0.17 19.28
CA GLY A 10 21.48 0.37 20.47
C GLY A 10 20.90 -0.30 21.71
N ILE A 11 21.76 -0.89 22.53
CA ILE A 11 21.39 -1.29 23.89
C ILE A 11 21.39 -0.03 24.75
N ILE A 12 20.21 0.34 25.26
CA ILE A 12 20.04 1.44 26.20
C ILE A 12 19.90 0.82 27.59
N THR A 13 20.79 1.17 28.51
CA THR A 13 20.70 0.74 29.90
C THR A 13 19.64 1.56 30.63
N GLY A 14 18.46 0.95 30.82
CA GLY A 14 17.38 1.51 31.63
C GLY A 14 17.31 0.86 33.01
N HIS A 15 16.61 1.47 33.97
CA HIS A 15 16.28 0.82 35.23
C HIS A 15 15.28 -0.33 34.96
N ALA A 16 15.58 -1.51 35.49
CA ALA A 16 14.68 -2.64 35.45
C ALA A 16 13.38 -2.32 36.23
N MET A 17 12.24 -2.33 35.53
CA MET A 17 10.93 -2.09 36.17
C MET A 17 10.33 -3.43 36.59
N PRO A 18 9.78 -3.56 37.82
CA PRO A 18 9.08 -4.76 38.25
C PRO A 18 7.90 -5.08 37.33
N ILE A 19 7.77 -6.34 36.94
CA ILE A 19 6.67 -6.83 36.07
C ILE A 19 5.74 -7.66 36.93
N SER A 20 4.45 -7.36 36.93
CA SER A 20 3.43 -8.11 37.65
C SER A 20 3.11 -9.43 36.95
N LYS A 21 2.57 -10.41 37.70
CA LYS A 21 2.10 -11.68 37.12
C LYS A 21 1.07 -11.47 36.00
N LYS A 22 0.20 -10.47 36.12
CA LYS A 22 -0.80 -10.12 35.12
C LYS A 22 -0.14 -9.69 33.80
N GLU A 23 0.84 -8.78 33.88
CA GLU A 23 1.58 -8.29 32.71
C GLU A 23 2.38 -9.39 32.02
N ILE A 24 2.92 -10.35 32.78
CA ILE A 24 3.60 -11.51 32.19
C ILE A 24 2.60 -12.33 31.36
N ILE A 25 1.40 -12.56 31.86
CA ILE A 25 0.36 -13.31 31.12
C ILE A 25 -0.03 -12.54 29.85
N GLU A 26 -0.22 -11.24 29.94
CA GLU A 26 -0.55 -10.39 28.78
C GLU A 26 0.57 -10.41 27.72
N LEU A 27 1.83 -10.42 28.11
CA LEU A 27 2.97 -10.56 27.20
C LEU A 27 2.95 -11.90 26.46
N PHE A 28 2.65 -13.01 27.15
CA PHE A 28 2.51 -14.33 26.53
C PHE A 28 1.32 -14.40 25.56
N GLU A 29 0.22 -13.71 25.84
CA GLU A 29 -0.89 -13.61 24.89
C GLU A 29 -0.48 -12.79 23.65
N ASN A 30 0.26 -11.69 23.84
CA ASN A 30 0.76 -10.85 22.74
C ASN A 30 1.76 -11.58 21.83
N GLU A 31 2.56 -12.49 22.38
CA GLU A 31 3.46 -13.36 21.61
C GLU A 31 2.74 -14.06 20.47
N LYS A 32 1.49 -14.50 20.71
CA LYS A 32 0.67 -15.18 19.70
C LYS A 32 0.30 -14.33 18.49
N SER A 33 0.52 -13.02 18.58
CA SER A 33 0.29 -12.07 17.50
C SER A 33 1.60 -11.62 16.82
N MET A 34 2.74 -12.21 17.18
CA MET A 34 4.05 -11.84 16.65
C MET A 34 4.51 -12.79 15.55
N CYS A 35 5.26 -12.29 14.63
CA CYS A 35 5.95 -13.10 13.61
C CYS A 35 7.32 -12.53 13.27
N ARG A 36 8.17 -13.37 12.71
CA ARG A 36 9.42 -12.95 12.11
C ARG A 36 9.24 -12.78 10.61
N VAL A 37 9.72 -11.68 10.07
CA VAL A 37 9.58 -11.33 8.66
C VAL A 37 10.94 -11.50 7.97
N PHE A 38 10.96 -12.07 6.79
CA PHE A 38 12.16 -12.31 6.00
C PHE A 38 12.08 -11.65 4.65
N SER A 39 13.17 -11.00 4.28
CA SER A 39 13.36 -10.44 2.96
C SER A 39 14.82 -10.57 2.51
N GLN A 40 15.11 -10.06 1.32
CA GLN A 40 16.47 -9.98 0.79
C GLN A 40 16.66 -8.60 0.17
N ARG A 41 17.84 -8.04 0.38
CA ARG A 41 18.26 -6.76 -0.20
C ARG A 41 19.54 -6.94 -0.98
N GLU A 42 19.61 -6.30 -2.11
CA GLU A 42 20.85 -6.22 -2.88
C GLU A 42 21.70 -5.05 -2.35
N ILE A 43 22.84 -5.36 -1.73
CA ILE A 43 23.82 -4.40 -1.24
C ILE A 43 25.12 -4.69 -1.98
N GLU A 44 25.69 -3.68 -2.67
CA GLU A 44 26.96 -3.80 -3.42
C GLU A 44 27.02 -5.04 -4.34
N ARG A 45 25.90 -5.36 -5.04
CA ARG A 45 25.75 -6.53 -5.92
C ARG A 45 25.77 -7.90 -5.20
N ARG A 46 25.56 -7.92 -3.88
CA ARG A 46 25.35 -9.14 -3.10
C ARG A 46 23.93 -9.15 -2.52
N LEU A 47 23.33 -10.33 -2.51
CA LEU A 47 22.03 -10.52 -1.85
C LEU A 47 22.28 -10.81 -0.38
N GLU A 48 21.82 -9.90 0.49
CA GLU A 48 21.86 -10.08 1.93
C GLU A 48 20.47 -10.43 2.44
N ASN A 49 20.41 -11.43 3.33
CA ASN A 49 19.17 -11.78 4.02
C ASN A 49 18.92 -10.74 5.10
N ILE A 50 17.71 -10.18 5.08
CA ILE A 50 17.24 -9.23 6.10
C ILE A 50 16.15 -9.92 6.90
N ASN A 51 16.23 -9.81 8.21
CA ASN A 51 15.24 -10.29 9.15
C ASN A 51 14.73 -9.11 9.95
N GLY A 52 13.45 -9.16 10.28
CA GLY A 52 12.84 -8.20 11.17
C GLY A 52 11.67 -8.81 11.93
N THR A 53 11.13 -8.05 12.82
CA THR A 53 9.91 -8.36 13.53
C THR A 53 8.69 -7.89 12.76
N GLY A 54 7.62 -8.62 12.85
CA GLY A 54 6.29 -8.21 12.41
C GLY A 54 5.25 -8.61 13.43
N PHE A 55 4.10 -7.97 13.37
CA PHE A 55 2.99 -8.30 14.25
C PHE A 55 1.65 -8.18 13.53
N PHE A 56 0.69 -8.96 14.00
CA PHE A 56 -0.66 -8.94 13.50
C PHE A 56 -1.51 -7.97 14.33
N LEU A 57 -2.19 -7.07 13.64
CA LEU A 57 -2.89 -5.93 14.23
C LEU A 57 -4.33 -5.90 13.73
N LYS A 58 -5.27 -5.59 14.63
CA LYS A 58 -6.64 -5.27 14.30
C LYS A 58 -6.83 -3.76 14.31
N ILE A 59 -7.32 -3.22 13.19
CA ILE A 59 -7.56 -1.79 13.02
C ILE A 59 -9.07 -1.55 12.98
N ASN A 60 -9.64 -1.04 14.07
CA ASN A 60 -11.06 -0.71 14.16
C ASN A 60 -11.32 0.71 13.61
N ASN A 61 -11.15 0.92 12.30
CA ASN A 61 -11.37 2.23 11.67
C ASN A 61 -12.12 2.05 10.34
N LYS A 62 -13.33 2.64 10.25
CA LYS A 62 -14.21 2.55 9.07
C LYS A 62 -13.64 3.16 7.78
N ASP A 63 -12.66 4.05 7.88
CA ASP A 63 -12.02 4.69 6.74
C ASP A 63 -10.85 3.85 6.17
N ILE A 64 -10.54 2.71 6.80
CA ILE A 64 -9.53 1.74 6.33
C ILE A 64 -10.27 0.53 5.74
N PRO A 65 -9.91 0.06 4.53
CA PRO A 65 -10.67 -0.95 3.80
C PRO A 65 -10.44 -2.39 4.26
N PHE A 66 -9.86 -2.60 5.44
CA PHE A 66 -9.62 -3.91 6.08
C PHE A 66 -9.53 -3.77 7.60
N ASP A 67 -9.86 -4.84 8.31
CA ASP A 67 -9.81 -4.87 9.78
C ASP A 67 -8.52 -5.48 10.33
N LYS A 68 -7.92 -6.41 9.61
CA LYS A 68 -6.82 -7.25 10.09
C LYS A 68 -5.62 -7.13 9.17
N CYS A 69 -4.44 -6.91 9.72
CA CYS A 69 -3.22 -6.75 8.94
C CYS A 69 -1.99 -7.32 9.64
N LEU A 70 -0.96 -7.59 8.85
CA LEU A 70 0.44 -7.69 9.28
C LEU A 70 1.07 -6.31 9.15
N MET A 71 1.78 -5.87 10.18
CA MET A 71 2.60 -4.66 10.17
C MET A 71 4.07 -4.99 10.40
N THR A 72 4.95 -4.33 9.67
CA THR A 72 6.41 -4.37 9.83
C THR A 72 7.04 -3.09 9.27
N SER A 73 8.34 -2.90 9.44
CA SER A 73 9.07 -1.78 8.83
C SER A 73 9.23 -1.92 7.32
N ASN A 74 9.17 -0.80 6.60
CA ASN A 74 9.36 -0.78 5.14
C ASN A 74 10.76 -1.22 4.73
N HIS A 75 11.80 -0.82 5.47
CA HIS A 75 13.16 -1.25 5.17
C HIS A 75 13.38 -2.76 5.36
N ILE A 76 12.49 -3.47 6.10
CA ILE A 76 12.48 -4.95 6.19
C ILE A 76 11.73 -5.54 5.00
N LEU A 77 10.52 -5.07 4.72
CA LEU A 77 9.66 -5.63 3.67
C LEU A 77 9.05 -4.52 2.82
N ASN A 78 9.65 -4.21 1.69
CA ASN A 78 9.16 -3.18 0.78
C ASN A 78 8.45 -3.75 -0.45
N GLU A 79 7.71 -2.89 -1.14
CA GLU A 79 6.93 -3.28 -2.32
C GLU A 79 7.81 -3.85 -3.45
N ASN A 80 9.03 -3.33 -3.64
CA ASN A 80 9.95 -3.81 -4.67
C ASN A 80 10.38 -5.27 -4.41
N TYR A 81 10.67 -5.61 -3.14
CA TYR A 81 10.97 -6.99 -2.76
C TYR A 81 9.79 -7.92 -3.02
N ILE A 82 8.58 -7.52 -2.59
CA ILE A 82 7.36 -8.31 -2.78
C ILE A 82 7.15 -8.61 -4.27
N ARG A 83 7.23 -7.60 -5.13
CA ARG A 83 7.06 -7.73 -6.59
C ARG A 83 8.11 -8.65 -7.22
N LYS A 84 9.39 -8.52 -6.84
CA LYS A 84 10.49 -9.35 -7.35
C LYS A 84 10.34 -10.83 -6.96
N ASN A 85 9.67 -11.13 -5.86
CA ASN A 85 9.47 -12.49 -5.35
C ASN A 85 8.09 -13.08 -5.70
N ASN A 86 7.60 -12.81 -6.90
CA ASN A 86 6.32 -13.31 -7.41
C ASN A 86 5.14 -12.97 -6.49
N ASN A 87 5.18 -11.76 -5.92
CA ASN A 87 4.17 -11.28 -4.97
C ASN A 87 4.00 -12.20 -3.73
N LYS A 88 5.10 -12.76 -3.23
CA LYS A 88 5.11 -13.60 -2.02
C LYS A 88 6.25 -13.19 -1.09
N PHE A 89 6.03 -13.36 0.19
CA PHE A 89 7.09 -13.20 1.19
C PHE A 89 6.94 -14.25 2.30
N LYS A 90 8.04 -14.49 3.00
CA LYS A 90 8.16 -15.51 4.04
C LYS A 90 8.01 -14.88 5.42
N ILE A 91 7.27 -15.57 6.30
CA ILE A 91 7.23 -15.29 7.74
C ILE A 91 7.46 -16.57 8.53
N THR A 92 7.91 -16.43 9.78
CA THR A 92 7.80 -17.51 10.79
C THR A 92 6.77 -17.07 11.83
N TYR A 93 5.73 -17.86 12.02
CA TYR A 93 4.64 -17.62 12.96
C TYR A 93 4.34 -18.90 13.75
N LYS A 94 4.30 -18.82 15.08
CA LYS A 94 4.14 -19.97 15.97
C LYS A 94 5.13 -21.12 15.63
N ASN A 95 6.39 -20.76 15.38
CA ASN A 95 7.47 -21.66 14.97
C ASN A 95 7.26 -22.39 13.62
N GLU A 96 6.27 -21.99 12.86
CA GLU A 96 6.02 -22.51 11.51
C GLU A 96 6.38 -21.49 10.43
N THR A 97 7.00 -21.96 9.35
CA THR A 97 7.23 -21.14 8.17
C THR A 97 5.94 -21.02 7.35
N LYS A 98 5.51 -19.80 7.08
CA LYS A 98 4.37 -19.50 6.21
C LYS A 98 4.81 -18.57 5.07
N PHE A 99 4.11 -18.68 3.94
CA PHE A 99 4.24 -17.76 2.81
C PHE A 99 2.94 -17.00 2.62
N ILE A 100 3.03 -15.69 2.71
CA ILE A 100 1.90 -14.80 2.46
C ILE A 100 1.95 -14.38 0.98
N SER A 101 0.87 -14.62 0.25
CA SER A 101 0.73 -14.25 -1.16
C SER A 101 0.00 -12.93 -1.30
N ILE A 102 0.55 -12.01 -2.07
CA ILE A 102 -0.10 -10.75 -2.42
C ILE A 102 -0.84 -10.97 -3.75
N ASN A 103 -2.06 -11.44 -3.66
CA ASN A 103 -2.98 -11.54 -4.79
C ASN A 103 -3.72 -10.22 -5.04
N GLY A 104 -4.43 -10.10 -6.16
CA GLY A 104 -5.04 -8.85 -6.60
C GLY A 104 -6.04 -8.21 -5.64
N ASN A 105 -6.62 -8.99 -4.73
CA ASN A 105 -7.63 -8.53 -3.80
C ASN A 105 -7.06 -8.07 -2.45
N ARG A 106 -5.79 -8.40 -2.17
CA ARG A 106 -5.15 -8.09 -0.89
C ARG A 106 -4.63 -6.65 -0.87
N LYS A 107 -5.05 -5.87 0.10
CA LYS A 107 -4.58 -4.51 0.31
C LYS A 107 -3.17 -4.49 0.88
N VAL A 108 -2.33 -3.62 0.32
CA VAL A 108 -0.95 -3.40 0.77
C VAL A 108 -0.68 -1.90 0.78
N PHE A 109 -0.20 -1.38 1.89
CA PHE A 109 0.25 0.01 2.04
C PHE A 109 1.68 0.03 2.54
N THR A 110 2.50 0.86 1.91
CA THR A 110 3.91 1.05 2.27
C THR A 110 4.26 2.52 2.26
N ASP A 111 5.19 2.92 3.12
CA ASP A 111 5.76 4.26 3.11
C ASP A 111 7.23 4.22 3.57
N GLU A 112 8.11 4.88 2.82
CA GLU A 112 9.55 4.93 3.12
C GLU A 112 9.89 5.98 4.18
N GLU A 113 9.14 7.09 4.28
CA GLU A 113 9.39 8.17 5.25
C GLU A 113 8.91 7.78 6.64
N LEU A 114 7.72 7.18 6.72
CA LEU A 114 7.15 6.64 7.95
C LEU A 114 7.66 5.22 8.26
N ASP A 115 8.45 4.65 7.37
CA ASP A 115 9.08 3.33 7.45
C ASP A 115 8.13 2.21 7.86
N TYR A 116 6.97 2.10 7.21
CA TYR A 116 6.03 1.02 7.48
C TYR A 116 5.63 0.24 6.22
N THR A 117 5.29 -1.01 6.43
CA THR A 117 4.57 -1.88 5.49
C THR A 117 3.41 -2.55 6.21
N ILE A 118 2.22 -2.38 5.67
CA ILE A 118 1.00 -3.03 6.14
C ILE A 118 0.43 -3.89 5.03
N ILE A 119 0.04 -5.11 5.38
CA ILE A 119 -0.51 -6.11 4.48
C ILE A 119 -1.77 -6.68 5.11
N GLU A 120 -2.89 -6.57 4.43
CA GLU A 120 -4.15 -7.18 4.84
C GLU A 120 -3.98 -8.68 5.10
N ILE A 121 -4.59 -9.19 6.17
CA ILE A 121 -4.63 -10.62 6.52
C ILE A 121 -6.01 -11.17 6.18
N LEU A 122 -6.02 -12.20 5.35
CA LEU A 122 -7.22 -12.89 4.91
C LEU A 122 -7.45 -14.17 5.74
N GLU A 123 -8.64 -14.73 5.69
CA GLU A 123 -9.00 -15.96 6.42
C GLU A 123 -8.11 -17.16 6.05
N GLU A 124 -7.70 -17.22 4.78
CA GLU A 124 -6.81 -18.26 4.27
C GLU A 124 -5.41 -18.29 4.92
N ASP A 125 -4.96 -17.16 5.49
CA ASP A 125 -3.66 -17.07 6.19
C ASP A 125 -3.69 -17.77 7.54
N LYS A 126 -4.88 -18.06 8.10
CA LYS A 126 -5.09 -18.76 9.38
C LYS A 126 -4.33 -18.09 10.53
N ILE A 127 -4.49 -16.77 10.65
CA ILE A 127 -4.00 -15.98 11.78
C ILE A 127 -5.17 -15.70 12.73
N GLU A 128 -5.01 -16.07 13.99
CA GLU A 128 -6.10 -16.07 14.97
C GLU A 128 -6.01 -14.91 15.97
N GLN A 129 -4.81 -14.44 16.27
CA GLN A 129 -4.56 -13.44 17.30
C GLN A 129 -4.05 -12.13 16.70
N PHE A 130 -4.56 -11.02 17.22
CA PHE A 130 -4.26 -9.67 16.76
C PHE A 130 -4.13 -8.75 17.95
N LEU A 131 -3.14 -7.88 17.91
CA LEU A 131 -3.00 -6.74 18.82
C LEU A 131 -4.00 -5.64 18.46
N GLU A 132 -4.23 -4.69 19.36
CA GLU A 132 -5.13 -3.57 19.13
C GLU A 132 -4.41 -2.23 19.25
N ILE A 133 -4.91 -1.21 18.57
CA ILE A 133 -4.37 0.15 18.62
C ILE A 133 -4.89 0.87 19.87
N ALA A 134 -4.03 1.63 20.52
CA ALA A 134 -4.42 2.52 21.62
C ALA A 134 -5.31 3.66 21.10
N GLN A 135 -6.36 3.97 21.84
CA GLN A 135 -7.17 5.16 21.60
C GLN A 135 -6.55 6.39 22.25
N ASN A 136 -6.68 7.55 21.59
CA ASN A 136 -6.24 8.87 22.13
C ASN A 136 -4.74 8.96 22.46
N ILE A 137 -3.87 8.48 21.56
CA ILE A 137 -2.41 8.54 21.73
C ILE A 137 -1.90 9.97 21.89
N ASP A 138 -2.56 10.96 21.28
CA ASP A 138 -2.15 12.37 21.31
C ASP A 138 -2.17 12.99 22.73
N ASN A 139 -2.88 12.37 23.67
CA ASN A 139 -2.93 12.79 25.08
C ASN A 139 -1.92 12.04 25.97
N MET A 140 -1.05 11.23 25.40
CA MET A 140 -0.07 10.48 26.17
C MET A 140 1.09 11.39 26.58
N LEU A 141 1.30 11.46 27.88
CA LEU A 141 2.38 12.24 28.46
C LEU A 141 3.72 11.50 28.34
N ASN A 142 4.82 12.27 28.26
CA ASN A 142 6.15 11.73 28.42
C ASN A 142 6.25 10.93 29.73
N GLY A 143 7.08 9.89 29.73
CA GLY A 143 7.32 9.06 30.93
C GLY A 143 6.39 7.85 31.07
N ASN A 144 5.44 7.63 30.14
CA ASN A 144 4.63 6.42 30.17
C ASN A 144 5.49 5.17 29.94
N ASP A 145 5.19 4.13 30.75
CA ASP A 145 5.83 2.83 30.65
C ASP A 145 5.37 2.09 29.39
N ILE A 146 6.32 1.51 28.69
CA ILE A 146 6.08 0.76 27.47
C ILE A 146 6.85 -0.56 27.45
N PHE A 147 6.37 -1.48 26.62
CA PHE A 147 7.06 -2.70 26.23
C PHE A 147 7.36 -2.71 24.74
N ILE A 148 8.39 -3.45 24.35
CA ILE A 148 8.64 -3.86 22.99
C ILE A 148 8.77 -5.39 22.95
N LEU A 149 8.08 -6.03 22.00
CA LEU A 149 8.22 -7.45 21.69
C LEU A 149 8.99 -7.56 20.37
N GLN A 150 10.10 -8.31 20.36
CA GLN A 150 11.05 -8.28 19.25
C GLN A 150 11.68 -9.64 19.00
N TYR A 151 11.81 -10.00 17.72
CA TYR A 151 12.69 -11.08 17.30
C TYR A 151 14.06 -10.48 16.98
N LEU A 152 15.06 -10.83 17.78
CA LEU A 152 16.42 -10.49 17.45
C LEU A 152 16.98 -11.48 16.41
N ASN A 153 18.27 -11.50 16.18
CA ASN A 153 18.89 -12.46 15.22
C ASN A 153 18.72 -13.95 15.61
N SER A 154 18.08 -14.22 16.73
CA SER A 154 17.67 -15.57 17.18
C SER A 154 16.21 -15.85 16.81
N ASP A 155 15.78 -17.11 16.86
CA ASP A 155 14.38 -17.50 16.69
C ASP A 155 13.52 -17.24 17.95
N GLU A 156 14.13 -16.75 19.01
CA GLU A 156 13.47 -16.48 20.29
C GLU A 156 12.88 -15.07 20.28
N LEU A 157 11.61 -14.96 20.70
CA LEU A 157 10.94 -13.69 20.94
C LEU A 157 11.36 -13.16 22.31
N LEU A 158 11.86 -11.96 22.32
CA LEU A 158 12.29 -11.26 23.52
C LEU A 158 11.42 -10.03 23.78
N PHE A 159 11.37 -9.61 25.03
CA PHE A 159 10.76 -8.33 25.39
C PHE A 159 11.75 -7.42 26.11
N SER A 160 11.54 -6.13 25.99
CA SER A 160 12.22 -5.13 26.82
C SER A 160 11.20 -4.09 27.29
N SER A 161 11.40 -3.57 28.49
CA SER A 161 10.61 -2.46 29.04
C SER A 161 11.40 -1.16 28.99
N GLY A 162 10.67 -0.05 28.95
CA GLY A 162 11.24 1.29 28.94
C GLY A 162 10.16 2.35 29.06
N ASN A 163 10.53 3.59 28.78
CA ASN A 163 9.64 4.74 28.89
C ASN A 163 9.63 5.54 27.58
N ILE A 164 8.54 6.26 27.35
CA ILE A 164 8.48 7.30 26.34
C ILE A 164 9.28 8.51 26.82
N ILE A 165 10.24 8.95 26.01
CA ILE A 165 11.01 10.18 26.25
C ILE A 165 10.26 11.38 25.71
N SER A 166 9.83 11.31 24.43
CA SER A 166 9.02 12.34 23.78
C SER A 166 8.22 11.73 22.63
N ILE A 167 7.15 12.43 22.27
CA ILE A 167 6.39 12.19 21.05
C ILE A 167 6.44 13.51 20.26
N GLU A 168 7.10 13.50 19.12
CA GLU A 168 7.29 14.67 18.27
C GLU A 168 6.83 14.33 16.85
N ASP A 169 5.82 15.01 16.35
CA ASP A 169 5.21 14.74 15.04
C ASP A 169 4.87 13.24 14.84
N ASN A 170 5.64 12.59 13.98
CA ASN A 170 5.44 11.19 13.62
C ASN A 170 6.30 10.23 14.44
N ILE A 171 7.16 10.71 15.34
CA ILE A 171 8.22 9.95 16.00
C ILE A 171 7.96 9.84 17.51
N ILE A 172 8.08 8.61 18.00
CA ILE A 172 8.15 8.30 19.42
C ILE A 172 9.60 7.97 19.75
N LYS A 173 10.20 8.73 20.69
CA LYS A 173 11.51 8.45 21.28
C LYS A 173 11.34 7.65 22.56
N HIS A 174 12.10 6.57 22.73
CA HIS A 174 11.92 5.67 23.86
C HIS A 174 13.22 5.00 24.33
N THR A 175 13.18 4.45 25.56
CA THR A 175 14.34 3.85 26.24
C THR A 175 14.36 2.32 26.21
N CYS A 176 13.40 1.64 25.55
CA CYS A 176 13.45 0.17 25.45
C CYS A 176 14.75 -0.28 24.77
N SER A 177 15.39 -1.31 25.30
CA SER A 177 16.59 -1.89 24.66
C SER A 177 16.21 -2.67 23.41
N THR A 178 16.93 -2.42 22.33
CA THR A 178 16.74 -3.08 21.03
C THR A 178 18.08 -3.53 20.46
N SER A 179 18.05 -4.45 19.54
CA SER A 179 19.21 -4.85 18.75
C SER A 179 18.77 -5.33 17.36
N GLN A 180 19.73 -5.77 16.53
CA GLN A 180 19.48 -6.19 15.18
C GLN A 180 18.37 -7.24 15.09
N GLY A 181 17.33 -6.97 14.28
CA GLY A 181 16.11 -7.76 14.14
C GLY A 181 14.88 -7.16 14.84
N ALA A 182 15.06 -6.14 15.70
CA ALA A 182 13.97 -5.47 16.37
C ALA A 182 13.13 -4.58 15.46
N SER A 183 13.67 -4.13 14.32
CA SER A 183 12.92 -3.34 13.34
C SER A 183 11.61 -4.01 12.96
N GLY A 184 10.51 -3.25 12.99
CA GLY A 184 9.17 -3.76 12.77
C GLY A 184 8.45 -4.25 14.04
N SER A 185 9.04 -4.07 15.22
CA SER A 185 8.42 -4.43 16.50
C SER A 185 7.36 -3.43 16.94
N PRO A 186 6.29 -3.90 17.62
CA PRO A 186 5.29 -3.03 18.21
C PRO A 186 5.80 -2.35 19.47
N ILE A 187 5.46 -1.08 19.65
CA ILE A 187 5.55 -0.38 20.92
C ILE A 187 4.20 -0.50 21.61
N ILE A 188 4.20 -1.11 22.80
CA ILE A 188 3.00 -1.46 23.54
C ILE A 188 2.94 -0.64 24.84
N LEU A 189 1.82 0.01 25.09
CA LEU A 189 1.56 0.67 26.37
C LEU A 189 1.36 -0.35 27.47
N ARG A 190 2.13 -0.22 28.54
CA ARG A 190 2.11 -1.16 29.67
C ARG A 190 0.74 -1.28 30.33
N HIS A 191 0.01 -0.18 30.51
CA HIS A 191 -1.25 -0.20 31.26
C HIS A 191 -2.48 -0.63 30.45
N SER A 192 -2.48 -0.46 29.14
CA SER A 192 -3.62 -0.79 28.27
C SER A 192 -3.35 -1.97 27.35
N ASN A 193 -2.12 -2.43 27.27
CA ASN A 193 -1.67 -3.49 26.35
C ASN A 193 -1.94 -3.19 24.86
N ASN A 194 -2.07 -1.91 24.50
CA ASN A 194 -2.38 -1.44 23.16
C ASN A 194 -1.17 -0.86 22.46
N ILE A 195 -1.17 -0.97 21.12
CA ILE A 195 -0.08 -0.48 20.27
C ILE A 195 -0.14 1.03 20.15
N ILE A 196 1.02 1.68 20.26
CA ILE A 196 1.19 3.12 20.03
C ILE A 196 2.19 3.43 18.92
N GLY A 197 3.02 2.48 18.52
CA GLY A 197 4.05 2.73 17.51
C GLY A 197 4.67 1.50 16.91
N LEU A 198 5.47 1.72 15.88
CA LEU A 198 6.25 0.75 15.13
C LEU A 198 7.74 1.10 15.25
N HIS A 199 8.53 0.24 15.85
CA HIS A 199 9.97 0.46 16.00
C HIS A 199 10.71 0.32 14.67
N PHE A 200 11.61 1.27 14.38
CA PHE A 200 12.40 1.25 13.16
C PHE A 200 13.92 1.44 13.36
N GLY A 201 14.39 1.88 14.53
CA GLY A 201 15.82 2.08 14.75
C GLY A 201 16.16 2.91 15.97
N SER A 202 17.36 3.48 15.99
CA SER A 202 17.87 4.34 17.05
C SER A 202 18.42 5.66 16.50
N ASP A 203 18.61 6.64 17.38
CA ASP A 203 19.33 7.86 17.02
C ASP A 203 20.81 7.57 16.71
N LYS A 204 21.48 8.52 16.03
CA LYS A 204 22.89 8.39 15.64
C LYS A 204 23.84 8.14 16.80
N ASN A 205 23.54 8.66 17.96
CA ASN A 205 24.34 8.54 19.17
C ASN A 205 23.92 7.35 20.04
N ARG A 206 22.86 6.61 19.63
CA ARG A 206 22.25 5.52 20.40
C ARG A 206 21.80 5.92 21.80
N SER A 207 21.39 7.16 21.97
CA SER A 207 20.91 7.70 23.25
C SER A 207 19.47 7.29 23.52
N TYR A 208 18.70 7.03 22.46
CA TYR A 208 17.31 6.55 22.50
C TYR A 208 16.95 5.81 21.24
N ASN A 209 15.89 5.04 21.32
CA ASN A 209 15.32 4.34 20.19
C ASN A 209 14.15 5.11 19.58
N LEU A 210 13.86 4.83 18.31
CA LEU A 210 12.91 5.55 17.47
C LEU A 210 11.81 4.63 16.98
N SER A 211 10.59 5.11 17.03
CA SER A 211 9.41 4.42 16.50
C SER A 211 8.50 5.40 15.78
N THR A 212 7.84 4.93 14.74
CA THR A 212 6.80 5.71 14.08
C THR A 212 5.51 5.64 14.89
N ASN A 213 4.88 6.80 15.13
CA ASN A 213 3.59 6.88 15.80
C ASN A 213 2.51 6.16 14.95
N ILE A 214 1.75 5.28 15.59
CA ILE A 214 0.72 4.49 14.90
C ILE A 214 -0.39 5.36 14.29
N ASN A 215 -0.76 6.49 14.92
CA ASN A 215 -1.75 7.41 14.36
C ASN A 215 -1.28 8.03 13.05
N SER A 216 0.01 8.33 12.91
CA SER A 216 0.59 8.84 11.67
C SER A 216 0.49 7.81 10.55
N ILE A 217 0.73 6.54 10.86
CA ILE A 217 0.56 5.42 9.92
C ILE A 217 -0.91 5.30 9.50
N VAL A 218 -1.83 5.28 10.47
CA VAL A 218 -3.28 5.19 10.21
C VAL A 218 -3.77 6.34 9.33
N ASN A 219 -3.35 7.57 9.64
CA ASN A 219 -3.71 8.76 8.88
C ASN A 219 -3.16 8.72 7.45
N ASP A 220 -1.94 8.22 7.26
CA ASP A 220 -1.34 8.07 5.94
C ASP A 220 -2.09 7.01 5.09
N ILE A 221 -2.48 5.88 5.69
CA ILE A 221 -3.31 4.87 5.01
C ILE A 221 -4.64 5.46 4.56
N ILE A 222 -5.34 6.18 5.45
CA ILE A 222 -6.61 6.85 5.14
C ILE A 222 -6.41 7.85 3.99
N LYS A 223 -5.34 8.64 4.03
CA LYS A 223 -5.01 9.60 2.98
C LYS A 223 -4.74 8.89 1.65
N LYS A 224 -3.96 7.81 1.67
CA LYS A 224 -3.66 7.00 0.49
C LYS A 224 -4.93 6.36 -0.08
N GLU A 225 -5.77 5.75 0.75
CA GLU A 225 -7.04 5.16 0.31
C GLU A 225 -7.97 6.24 -0.26
N LYS A 226 -8.15 7.37 0.42
CA LYS A 226 -8.91 8.51 -0.09
C LYS A 226 -8.30 9.13 -1.36
N SER A 227 -7.04 8.86 -1.69
CA SER A 227 -6.38 9.35 -2.90
C SER A 227 -6.59 8.45 -4.12
N ILE A 228 -7.03 7.21 -3.94
CA ILE A 228 -7.28 6.28 -5.04
C ILE A 228 -8.42 6.82 -5.91
N SER A 229 -8.15 6.92 -7.22
CA SER A 229 -9.14 7.23 -8.24
C SER A 229 -9.55 5.93 -8.93
N ILE A 230 -10.84 5.70 -9.11
CA ILE A 230 -11.36 4.46 -9.70
C ILE A 230 -12.17 4.80 -10.94
N ILE A 231 -11.94 4.04 -12.01
CA ILE A 231 -12.79 3.99 -13.20
C ILE A 231 -13.26 2.56 -13.37
N ILE A 232 -14.55 2.38 -13.63
CA ILE A 232 -15.11 1.07 -13.95
C ILE A 232 -15.55 1.09 -15.42
N GLY A 233 -15.00 0.19 -16.21
CA GLY A 233 -15.37 0.00 -17.61
C GLY A 233 -16.14 -1.30 -17.80
N GLU A 234 -17.11 -1.27 -18.70
CA GLU A 234 -17.80 -2.46 -19.19
C GLU A 234 -17.41 -2.69 -20.65
N ILE A 235 -17.07 -3.93 -20.96
CA ILE A 235 -16.71 -4.35 -22.31
C ILE A 235 -17.54 -5.57 -22.71
N ILE A 236 -17.99 -5.61 -23.97
CA ILE A 236 -18.71 -6.76 -24.51
C ILE A 236 -17.81 -7.45 -25.54
N ILE A 237 -17.51 -8.71 -25.29
CA ILE A 237 -16.73 -9.58 -26.17
C ILE A 237 -17.70 -10.45 -26.98
N LYS A 238 -17.57 -10.36 -28.29
CA LYS A 238 -18.31 -11.22 -29.21
C LYS A 238 -17.55 -12.53 -29.44
N ASN A 239 -18.25 -13.58 -29.85
CA ASN A 239 -17.63 -14.88 -30.11
C ASN A 239 -16.41 -14.78 -31.07
N ASP A 240 -16.53 -13.97 -32.12
CA ASP A 240 -15.43 -13.74 -33.07
C ASP A 240 -14.22 -13.01 -32.49
N ASP A 241 -14.34 -12.40 -31.31
CA ASP A 241 -13.27 -11.63 -30.66
C ASP A 241 -12.57 -12.42 -29.54
N ILE A 242 -13.02 -13.63 -29.25
CA ILE A 242 -12.38 -14.52 -28.28
C ILE A 242 -10.93 -14.78 -28.71
N ASN A 243 -10.00 -14.73 -27.75
CA ASN A 243 -8.55 -14.89 -27.95
C ASN A 243 -7.88 -13.83 -28.84
N LYS A 244 -8.61 -12.82 -29.33
CA LYS A 244 -8.00 -11.68 -30.02
C LYS A 244 -7.50 -10.64 -29.03
N GLU A 245 -6.55 -9.82 -29.47
CA GLU A 245 -6.04 -8.69 -28.70
C GLU A 245 -7.05 -7.54 -28.72
N ILE A 246 -7.76 -7.36 -27.62
CA ILE A 246 -8.73 -6.28 -27.43
C ILE A 246 -8.07 -5.16 -26.61
N ARG A 247 -8.13 -3.93 -27.13
CA ARG A 247 -7.62 -2.78 -26.40
C ARG A 247 -8.52 -2.45 -25.21
N ILE A 248 -7.92 -2.40 -24.02
CA ILE A 248 -8.64 -2.14 -22.76
C ILE A 248 -8.31 -0.77 -22.19
N ILE A 249 -7.13 -0.22 -22.46
CA ILE A 249 -6.65 1.11 -22.06
C ILE A 249 -5.68 1.64 -23.12
N ASN A 250 -5.40 2.94 -23.07
CA ASN A 250 -4.45 3.59 -23.96
C ASN A 250 -3.69 4.70 -23.23
N SER A 251 -2.84 5.43 -23.93
CA SER A 251 -2.16 6.65 -23.52
C SER A 251 -1.93 7.58 -24.72
N TYR A 252 -1.62 8.84 -24.46
CA TYR A 252 -1.23 9.75 -25.53
C TYR A 252 -0.01 9.24 -26.29
N ASP A 253 1.02 8.79 -25.57
CA ASP A 253 2.27 8.30 -26.15
C ASP A 253 2.06 7.09 -27.06
N GLU A 254 1.24 6.13 -26.63
CA GLU A 254 0.90 4.94 -27.41
C GLU A 254 0.04 5.29 -28.65
N SER A 255 -0.93 6.18 -28.50
CA SER A 255 -1.77 6.66 -29.59
C SER A 255 -0.96 7.45 -30.61
N PHE A 256 0.02 8.23 -30.14
CA PHE A 256 0.93 8.98 -30.99
C PHE A 256 1.80 8.05 -31.84
N ARG A 257 2.42 7.03 -31.24
CA ARG A 257 3.22 6.04 -31.97
C ARG A 257 2.46 5.36 -33.10
N LYS A 258 1.18 5.06 -32.86
CA LYS A 258 0.35 4.37 -33.87
C LYS A 258 -0.15 5.25 -35.00
N ARG A 259 -0.33 6.54 -34.77
CA ARG A 259 -0.98 7.47 -35.72
C ARG A 259 -0.01 8.35 -36.49
N ASN A 260 1.30 8.24 -36.24
CA ASN A 260 2.33 9.06 -36.90
C ASN A 260 2.01 10.56 -36.89
N PHE A 261 1.56 11.08 -35.75
CA PHE A 261 1.34 12.52 -35.62
C PHE A 261 2.63 13.30 -35.92
N SER A 262 2.52 14.45 -36.60
CA SER A 262 3.67 15.22 -37.06
C SER A 262 4.49 15.84 -35.95
N LYS A 263 3.94 16.00 -34.74
CA LYS A 263 4.64 16.66 -33.61
C LYS A 263 4.15 16.10 -32.27
N ILE A 264 5.09 15.58 -31.47
CA ILE A 264 4.83 15.22 -30.07
C ILE A 264 4.68 16.50 -29.23
N ILE A 265 3.65 16.55 -28.41
CA ILE A 265 3.45 17.61 -27.41
C ILE A 265 3.84 17.03 -26.06
N ASP A 266 4.96 17.48 -25.51
CA ASP A 266 5.52 16.92 -24.27
C ASP A 266 4.57 17.06 -23.07
N GLU A 267 3.81 18.13 -23.00
CA GLU A 267 2.79 18.38 -21.95
C GLU A 267 1.62 17.39 -22.01
N CYS A 268 1.42 16.72 -23.14
CA CYS A 268 0.37 15.72 -23.31
C CYS A 268 0.83 14.29 -22.93
N LYS A 269 2.12 14.04 -22.78
CA LYS A 269 2.65 12.73 -22.41
C LYS A 269 2.11 12.27 -21.07
N ASN A 270 1.59 11.04 -21.02
CA ASN A 270 0.96 10.49 -19.82
C ASN A 270 1.25 8.99 -19.59
N GLU A 271 1.92 8.31 -20.50
CA GLU A 271 2.18 6.88 -20.42
C GLU A 271 2.89 6.48 -19.11
N LYS A 272 3.94 7.22 -18.73
CA LYS A 272 4.70 6.97 -17.51
C LYS A 272 3.82 7.07 -16.26
N ASN A 273 2.95 8.08 -16.23
CA ASN A 273 2.05 8.31 -15.09
C ASN A 273 0.96 7.22 -15.02
N ILE A 274 0.36 6.86 -16.15
CA ILE A 274 -0.64 5.79 -16.23
C ILE A 274 -0.03 4.46 -15.81
N LYS A 275 1.06 4.03 -16.46
CA LYS A 275 1.74 2.75 -16.13
C LYS A 275 2.24 2.69 -14.69
N GLY A 276 2.70 3.80 -14.15
CA GLY A 276 3.27 3.87 -12.80
C GLY A 276 2.24 3.95 -11.67
N SER A 277 0.95 4.14 -11.98
CA SER A 277 -0.10 4.30 -10.97
C SER A 277 -1.32 3.41 -11.17
N CYS A 278 -1.55 2.90 -12.38
CA CYS A 278 -2.74 2.14 -12.72
C CYS A 278 -2.59 0.65 -12.37
N LYS A 279 -3.54 0.14 -11.57
CA LYS A 279 -3.80 -1.30 -11.41
C LYS A 279 -5.04 -1.63 -12.22
N ILE A 280 -5.02 -2.77 -12.91
CA ILE A 280 -6.13 -3.24 -13.76
C ILE A 280 -6.64 -4.56 -13.19
N GLU A 281 -7.94 -4.62 -12.91
CA GLU A 281 -8.65 -5.84 -12.55
C GLU A 281 -9.67 -6.15 -13.64
N ILE A 282 -9.75 -7.41 -14.10
CA ILE A 282 -10.77 -7.90 -15.03
C ILE A 282 -11.56 -8.98 -14.32
N ASP A 283 -12.87 -8.78 -14.18
CA ASP A 283 -13.78 -9.70 -13.48
C ASP A 283 -13.27 -10.07 -12.08
N GLY A 284 -12.74 -9.07 -11.34
CA GLY A 284 -12.16 -9.22 -10.01
C GLY A 284 -10.74 -9.78 -9.95
N ASN A 285 -10.13 -10.13 -11.08
CA ASN A 285 -8.78 -10.67 -11.14
C ASN A 285 -7.77 -9.59 -11.53
N LEU A 286 -6.76 -9.36 -10.69
CA LEU A 286 -5.68 -8.42 -10.99
C LEU A 286 -4.80 -8.96 -12.11
N ILE A 287 -4.51 -8.10 -13.09
CA ILE A 287 -3.61 -8.40 -14.20
C ILE A 287 -2.43 -7.42 -14.23
N PRO A 288 -1.27 -7.80 -14.79
CA PRO A 288 -0.20 -6.86 -15.11
C PRO A 288 -0.71 -5.75 -16.03
N PHE A 289 -0.16 -4.52 -15.89
CA PHE A 289 -0.52 -3.43 -16.79
C PHE A 289 -0.21 -3.80 -18.24
N GLN A 290 -1.23 -3.71 -19.09
CA GLN A 290 -1.13 -3.92 -20.53
C GLN A 290 -2.17 -3.11 -21.26
N TYR A 291 -1.89 -2.75 -22.52
CA TYR A 291 -2.82 -2.01 -23.37
C TYR A 291 -3.89 -2.89 -24.01
N PHE A 292 -3.57 -4.19 -24.17
CA PHE A 292 -4.43 -5.18 -24.81
C PHE A 292 -4.58 -6.39 -23.92
N TYR A 293 -5.77 -7.00 -23.99
CA TYR A 293 -6.06 -8.23 -23.25
C TYR A 293 -6.76 -9.24 -24.18
N LYS A 294 -6.51 -10.53 -23.96
CA LYS A 294 -7.15 -11.63 -24.71
C LYS A 294 -8.20 -12.29 -23.82
N PHE A 295 -9.45 -11.96 -24.07
CA PHE A 295 -10.56 -12.55 -23.34
C PHE A 295 -10.77 -14.00 -23.81
N GLN A 296 -11.04 -14.90 -22.85
CA GLN A 296 -11.21 -16.34 -23.10
C GLN A 296 -12.68 -16.71 -23.31
N GLN A 297 -13.60 -15.82 -22.98
CA GLN A 297 -15.04 -16.05 -23.03
C GLN A 297 -15.74 -14.87 -23.69
N GLU A 298 -16.85 -15.16 -24.37
CA GLU A 298 -17.77 -14.13 -24.85
C GLU A 298 -18.61 -13.57 -23.71
N GLY A 299 -19.19 -12.42 -23.94
CA GLY A 299 -20.13 -11.78 -23.01
C GLY A 299 -19.62 -10.48 -22.42
N LYS A 300 -20.24 -10.12 -21.32
CA LYS A 300 -19.95 -8.91 -20.56
C LYS A 300 -18.81 -9.15 -19.59
N HIS A 301 -17.80 -8.27 -19.63
CA HIS A 301 -16.69 -8.25 -18.69
C HIS A 301 -16.58 -6.88 -18.03
N ILE A 302 -16.20 -6.86 -16.77
CA ILE A 302 -15.99 -5.64 -15.99
C ILE A 302 -14.50 -5.42 -15.81
N ILE A 303 -14.05 -4.21 -16.15
CA ILE A 303 -12.67 -3.80 -15.97
C ILE A 303 -12.63 -2.66 -14.96
N LYS A 304 -11.89 -2.84 -13.87
CA LYS A 304 -11.64 -1.81 -12.87
C LYS A 304 -10.23 -1.29 -12.99
N TYR A 305 -10.13 0.02 -13.18
CA TYR A 305 -8.86 0.76 -13.21
C TYR A 305 -8.73 1.54 -11.92
N SER A 306 -7.71 1.21 -11.10
CA SER A 306 -7.44 1.90 -9.84
C SER A 306 -6.13 2.67 -9.94
N PHE A 307 -6.16 3.97 -9.72
CA PHE A 307 -5.00 4.86 -9.82
C PHE A 307 -4.56 5.30 -8.43
N SER A 308 -3.38 4.90 -8.02
CA SER A 308 -2.79 5.23 -6.71
C SER A 308 -2.21 6.64 -6.63
N LYS A 309 -2.14 7.36 -7.75
CA LYS A 309 -1.62 8.74 -7.83
C LYS A 309 -2.54 9.60 -8.69
N PHE A 310 -2.59 10.89 -8.36
CA PHE A 310 -3.28 11.85 -9.23
C PHE A 310 -2.60 11.92 -10.60
N LEU A 311 -3.43 11.86 -11.65
CA LEU A 311 -2.96 12.02 -13.01
C LEU A 311 -3.07 13.50 -13.44
N PRO A 312 -2.00 14.10 -13.97
CA PRO A 312 -2.05 15.50 -14.45
C PRO A 312 -2.83 15.65 -15.75
N ASN A 313 -2.85 14.61 -16.57
CA ASN A 313 -3.65 14.50 -17.77
C ASN A 313 -4.01 13.05 -18.10
N ILE A 314 -5.12 12.88 -18.81
CA ILE A 314 -5.68 11.58 -19.23
C ILE A 314 -5.97 11.55 -20.73
N ASN A 315 -5.18 12.32 -21.50
CA ASN A 315 -5.30 12.38 -22.95
C ASN A 315 -5.25 10.98 -23.54
N TYR A 316 -6.17 10.68 -24.42
CA TYR A 316 -6.23 9.41 -25.15
C TYR A 316 -6.30 8.14 -24.27
N MET A 317 -6.65 8.27 -22.99
CA MET A 317 -6.58 7.14 -22.03
C MET A 317 -7.44 5.94 -22.46
N PHE A 318 -8.56 6.14 -23.10
CA PHE A 318 -9.41 5.08 -23.64
C PHE A 318 -9.53 5.13 -25.16
N SER A 319 -8.71 5.92 -25.84
CA SER A 319 -8.79 6.01 -27.29
C SER A 319 -8.62 4.62 -27.95
N ASP A 320 -9.41 4.37 -28.97
CA ASP A 320 -9.47 3.09 -29.71
C ASP A 320 -9.86 1.86 -28.87
N CYS A 321 -10.47 2.04 -27.71
CA CYS A 321 -11.09 0.95 -26.93
C CYS A 321 -12.44 0.61 -27.56
N LYS A 322 -12.41 -0.03 -28.74
CA LYS A 322 -13.58 -0.22 -29.62
C LYS A 322 -14.68 -1.09 -29.03
N SER A 323 -14.37 -2.01 -28.14
CA SER A 323 -15.32 -2.92 -27.50
C SER A 323 -15.84 -2.41 -26.15
N LEU A 324 -15.37 -1.24 -25.70
CA LEU A 324 -15.82 -0.59 -24.46
C LEU A 324 -17.23 -0.05 -24.66
N THR A 325 -18.16 -0.44 -23.80
CA THR A 325 -19.59 -0.09 -23.91
C THR A 325 -20.05 0.93 -22.87
N SER A 326 -19.46 0.92 -21.68
CA SER A 326 -19.73 1.92 -20.66
C SER A 326 -18.50 2.25 -19.83
N LEU A 327 -18.49 3.46 -19.23
CA LEU A 327 -17.51 3.91 -18.27
C LEU A 327 -18.21 4.64 -17.12
N ASP A 328 -17.88 4.24 -15.91
CA ASP A 328 -18.25 4.95 -14.69
C ASP A 328 -16.99 5.69 -14.15
N LEU A 329 -17.05 7.03 -14.18
CA LEU A 329 -16.04 7.93 -13.65
C LEU A 329 -16.50 8.60 -12.35
N SER A 330 -17.61 8.17 -11.75
CA SER A 330 -18.16 8.77 -10.52
C SER A 330 -17.16 8.80 -9.35
N ASN A 331 -16.26 7.82 -9.30
CA ASN A 331 -15.21 7.70 -8.30
C ASN A 331 -13.81 8.11 -8.82
N PHE A 332 -13.75 8.80 -9.96
CA PHE A 332 -12.50 9.27 -10.53
C PHE A 332 -12.23 10.73 -10.19
N LYS A 333 -11.09 11.00 -9.54
CA LYS A 333 -10.74 12.34 -9.02
C LYS A 333 -10.18 13.22 -10.12
N MET A 334 -10.98 14.20 -10.53
CA MET A 334 -10.67 15.16 -11.61
C MET A 334 -9.91 16.41 -11.16
N GLU A 335 -9.75 16.63 -9.85
CA GLU A 335 -9.32 17.89 -9.24
C GLU A 335 -7.99 18.46 -9.80
N LYS A 336 -7.11 17.61 -10.26
CA LYS A 336 -5.78 17.98 -10.79
C LYS A 336 -5.64 17.77 -12.28
N ILE A 337 -6.68 17.28 -12.95
CA ILE A 337 -6.63 16.99 -14.39
C ILE A 337 -6.86 18.26 -15.17
N LYS A 338 -5.93 18.56 -16.05
CA LYS A 338 -5.96 19.75 -16.92
C LYS A 338 -6.32 19.43 -18.35
N ASN A 339 -6.12 18.17 -18.78
CA ASN A 339 -6.25 17.80 -20.18
C ASN A 339 -6.86 16.39 -20.31
N ILE A 340 -7.94 16.32 -21.09
CA ILE A 340 -8.69 15.08 -21.40
C ILE A 340 -8.82 14.88 -22.92
N GLY A 341 -8.04 15.60 -23.73
CA GLY A 341 -8.14 15.57 -25.19
C GLY A 341 -8.08 14.16 -25.76
N GLY A 342 -9.00 13.82 -26.64
CA GLY A 342 -9.07 12.54 -27.32
C GLY A 342 -9.32 11.32 -26.42
N MET A 343 -9.76 11.53 -25.16
CA MET A 343 -9.91 10.44 -24.16
C MET A 343 -10.72 9.27 -24.70
N PHE A 344 -11.80 9.54 -25.43
CA PHE A 344 -12.72 8.53 -25.97
C PHE A 344 -12.68 8.43 -27.50
N TYR A 345 -11.64 8.95 -28.14
CA TYR A 345 -11.50 8.91 -29.59
C TYR A 345 -11.50 7.47 -30.09
N GLY A 346 -12.41 7.15 -31.02
CA GLY A 346 -12.50 5.80 -31.62
C GLY A 346 -13.12 4.73 -30.72
N CYS A 347 -13.79 5.10 -29.62
CA CYS A 347 -14.58 4.20 -28.79
C CYS A 347 -15.95 3.94 -29.43
N ASN A 348 -15.98 3.16 -30.52
CA ASN A 348 -17.17 3.02 -31.39
C ASN A 348 -18.35 2.30 -30.74
N SER A 349 -18.14 1.55 -29.67
CA SER A 349 -19.20 0.82 -28.95
C SER A 349 -19.62 1.50 -27.65
N LEU A 350 -19.03 2.65 -27.30
CA LEU A 350 -19.32 3.34 -26.05
C LEU A 350 -20.72 3.96 -26.12
N ILE A 351 -21.60 3.53 -25.22
CA ILE A 351 -23.01 3.90 -25.17
C ILE A 351 -23.29 4.85 -24.01
N SER A 352 -22.60 4.65 -22.87
CA SER A 352 -22.85 5.44 -21.68
C SER A 352 -21.56 5.80 -20.94
N ILE A 353 -21.56 7.00 -20.35
CA ILE A 353 -20.49 7.47 -19.45
C ILE A 353 -21.16 8.12 -18.24
N ASP A 354 -20.83 7.66 -17.03
CA ASP A 354 -21.22 8.35 -15.80
C ASP A 354 -20.17 9.40 -15.46
N LEU A 355 -20.58 10.66 -15.54
CA LEU A 355 -19.80 11.86 -15.22
C LEU A 355 -20.33 12.59 -13.99
N SER A 356 -21.12 11.95 -13.13
CA SER A 356 -21.84 12.60 -12.02
C SER A 356 -20.94 13.41 -11.08
N ASN A 357 -19.68 13.01 -10.92
CA ASN A 357 -18.66 13.71 -10.13
C ASN A 357 -17.57 14.41 -10.98
N PHE A 358 -17.85 14.62 -12.27
CA PHE A 358 -16.90 15.22 -13.18
C PHE A 358 -16.91 16.75 -13.05
N ASP A 359 -15.90 17.34 -12.41
CA ASP A 359 -15.72 18.80 -12.36
C ASP A 359 -14.80 19.27 -13.51
N ALA A 360 -15.43 19.76 -14.58
CA ALA A 360 -14.75 20.27 -15.77
C ALA A 360 -14.10 21.64 -15.59
N LYS A 361 -14.29 22.35 -14.47
CA LYS A 361 -13.85 23.73 -14.27
C LYS A 361 -12.35 23.95 -14.42
N LYS A 362 -11.54 22.92 -14.21
CA LYS A 362 -10.08 22.95 -14.29
C LYS A 362 -9.53 22.37 -15.58
N VAL A 363 -10.39 21.83 -16.43
CA VAL A 363 -9.98 21.20 -17.69
C VAL A 363 -9.80 22.27 -18.76
N ASN A 364 -8.56 22.41 -19.25
CA ASN A 364 -8.21 23.43 -20.25
C ASN A 364 -8.33 22.91 -21.69
N ASN A 365 -8.32 21.60 -21.91
CA ASN A 365 -8.38 20.99 -23.22
C ASN A 365 -9.33 19.79 -23.24
N MET A 366 -10.38 19.90 -24.01
CA MET A 366 -11.39 18.88 -24.29
C MET A 366 -11.45 18.47 -25.76
N GLY A 367 -10.50 18.93 -26.59
CA GLY A 367 -10.52 18.68 -28.02
C GLY A 367 -10.57 17.18 -28.35
N TYR A 368 -11.48 16.79 -29.25
CA TYR A 368 -11.71 15.40 -29.69
C TYR A 368 -12.05 14.41 -28.56
N SER A 369 -12.48 14.90 -27.39
CA SER A 369 -12.72 14.04 -26.22
C SER A 369 -13.99 13.21 -26.36
N ILE A 370 -14.94 13.64 -27.15
CA ILE A 370 -16.26 13.02 -27.30
C ILE A 370 -16.51 12.77 -28.78
N CYS A 371 -16.56 11.50 -29.22
CA CYS A 371 -17.18 11.10 -30.46
C CYS A 371 -18.60 10.64 -30.12
N PHE A 372 -19.61 11.43 -30.48
CA PHE A 372 -21.04 11.09 -30.53
C PHE A 372 -21.51 10.09 -29.46
N ILE A 373 -21.63 10.56 -28.26
CA ILE A 373 -22.33 9.85 -27.19
C ILE A 373 -23.49 10.73 -26.79
N ASP A 374 -24.70 10.19 -26.79
CA ASP A 374 -25.83 10.81 -26.10
C ASP A 374 -25.51 10.80 -24.59
N VAL A 375 -24.95 11.94 -24.13
CA VAL A 375 -24.70 12.12 -22.70
C VAL A 375 -26.05 12.27 -22.04
N ILE A 376 -26.46 11.24 -21.30
CA ILE A 376 -27.61 11.33 -20.41
C ILE A 376 -27.17 12.20 -19.22
N PRO A 377 -27.86 13.32 -18.95
CA PRO A 377 -27.52 14.24 -17.86
C PRO A 377 -27.72 13.61 -16.48
#